data_04aa81e092e87fa0ecf8e0e699a6045f
#
_entry.id   04aa81e092e87fa0ecf8e0e699a6045f
#
_cell.length_a   1.000
_cell.length_b   1.000
_cell.length_c   1.000
_cell.angle_alpha   90.00
_cell.angle_beta   90.00
_cell.angle_gamma   90.00
#
_symmetry.space_group_name_H-M   'P 1'
#
loop_
_entity.id
_entity.type
_entity.pdbx_description
1 polymer ?
#
loop_
_entity_poly.entity_id
_entity_poly.type
_entity_poly.pdbx_seq_one_letter_code
_entity_poly.pdbx_strand_id
1 'polypeptide(L)'
;MKTKIPPPIVALVAMLLTFLSRNYLDLFYLHPHLERTLFFLFLVIGIFVIFLATKEFKALETTVNPMKPEKASSLVVTGIFKYSRNPMYLGLTCLILSFSIYFSSVFGVLIYTPLFIFYITIFQIIPEEEAMKKLFIEEYKEYCSKVRRWI
;
A
#
# COMPACT_ATOMS: atom_id res chain seq x y z
N MET A 1 -19.56 -1.26 -0.43
CA MET A 1 -19.38 -0.79 0.95
C MET A 1 -18.48 0.44 0.90
N LYS A 2 -18.83 1.55 1.56
CA LYS A 2 -17.96 2.74 1.60
C LYS A 2 -16.79 2.47 2.52
N THR A 3 -15.59 2.77 2.06
CA THR A 3 -14.36 2.77 2.85
C THR A 3 -14.51 3.74 4.02
N LYS A 4 -14.36 3.24 5.25
CA LYS A 4 -14.61 4.05 6.46
C LYS A 4 -13.33 4.59 7.10
N ILE A 5 -12.19 3.92 6.87
CA ILE A 5 -10.92 4.26 7.53
C ILE A 5 -9.88 4.56 6.46
N PRO A 6 -9.22 5.73 6.49
CA PRO A 6 -8.13 6.06 5.58
C PRO A 6 -6.98 5.03 5.67
N PRO A 7 -6.47 4.54 4.53
CA PRO A 7 -5.39 3.54 4.49
C PRO A 7 -4.14 3.87 5.31
N PRO A 8 -3.66 5.13 5.37
CA PRO A 8 -2.54 5.48 6.25
C PRO A 8 -2.82 5.22 7.73
N ILE A 9 -4.07 5.39 8.18
CA ILE A 9 -4.45 5.11 9.58
C ILE A 9 -4.38 3.60 9.84
N VAL A 10 -4.85 2.78 8.90
CA VAL A 10 -4.75 1.31 9.02
C VAL A 10 -3.28 0.86 9.07
N ALA A 11 -2.42 1.48 8.25
CA ALA A 11 -0.97 1.22 8.29
C ALA A 11 -0.35 1.62 9.63
N LEU A 12 -0.71 2.79 10.18
CA LEU A 12 -0.24 3.24 11.50
C LEU A 12 -0.69 2.28 12.62
N VAL A 13 -1.91 1.77 12.56
CA VAL A 13 -2.41 0.76 13.52
C VAL A 13 -1.59 -0.52 13.41
N ALA A 14 -1.31 -1.01 12.19
CA ALA A 14 -0.47 -2.18 11.99
C ALA A 14 0.95 -1.99 12.54
N MET A 15 1.56 -0.80 12.32
CA MET A 15 2.87 -0.46 12.87
C MET A 15 2.83 -0.37 14.42
N LEU A 16 1.79 0.21 15.00
CA LEU A 16 1.61 0.27 16.44
C LEU A 16 1.48 -1.13 17.04
N LEU A 17 0.68 -2.01 16.44
CA LEU A 17 0.54 -3.40 16.88
C LEU A 17 1.88 -4.16 16.77
N THR A 18 2.65 -3.92 15.71
CA THR A 18 4.00 -4.44 15.54
C THR A 18 4.91 -4.02 16.71
N PHE A 19 4.90 -2.73 17.05
CA PHE A 19 5.67 -2.20 18.18
C PHE A 19 5.25 -2.82 19.51
N LEU A 20 3.96 -2.92 19.78
CA LEU A 20 3.44 -3.47 21.03
C LEU A 20 3.73 -4.98 21.18
N SER A 21 3.76 -5.71 20.06
CA SER A 21 3.98 -7.17 20.06
C SER A 21 5.45 -7.58 19.90
N ARG A 22 6.39 -6.65 19.77
CA ARG A 22 7.80 -6.94 19.46
C ARG A 22 8.50 -7.90 20.43
N ASN A 23 8.11 -7.92 21.70
CA ASN A 23 8.73 -8.73 22.75
C ASN A 23 8.01 -10.06 23.02
N TYR A 24 6.92 -10.40 22.27
CA TYR A 24 6.17 -11.62 22.56
C TYR A 24 6.78 -12.89 21.97
N LEU A 25 7.59 -12.78 20.91
CA LEU A 25 8.22 -13.92 20.24
C LEU A 25 9.59 -13.50 19.69
N ASP A 26 10.64 -13.95 20.33
CA ASP A 26 12.04 -13.75 19.89
C ASP A 26 12.49 -14.80 18.86
N LEU A 27 11.61 -15.15 17.92
CA LEU A 27 11.90 -16.16 16.89
C LEU A 27 12.59 -15.59 15.64
N PHE A 28 12.65 -14.27 15.52
CA PHE A 28 13.16 -13.60 14.33
C PHE A 28 14.40 -12.79 14.68
N TYR A 29 15.56 -13.44 14.62
CA TYR A 29 16.83 -12.76 14.82
C TYR A 29 17.55 -12.61 13.48
N LEU A 30 17.65 -11.39 13.02
CA LEU A 30 18.50 -11.02 11.89
C LEU A 30 19.83 -10.46 12.41
N HIS A 31 20.91 -10.73 11.67
CA HIS A 31 22.18 -10.06 11.96
C HIS A 31 21.98 -8.52 11.89
N PRO A 32 22.49 -7.73 12.86
CA PRO A 32 22.19 -6.29 12.96
C PRO A 32 22.49 -5.46 11.71
N HIS A 33 23.49 -5.84 10.92
CA HIS A 33 23.76 -5.18 9.64
C HIS A 33 22.68 -5.47 8.59
N LEU A 34 22.23 -6.72 8.50
CA LEU A 34 21.18 -7.12 7.56
C LEU A 34 19.84 -6.49 7.93
N GLU A 35 19.49 -6.48 9.22
CA GLU A 35 18.28 -5.84 9.74
C GLU A 35 18.24 -4.36 9.35
N ARG A 36 19.30 -3.59 9.63
CA ARG A 36 19.40 -2.18 9.25
C ARG A 36 19.33 -1.98 7.74
N THR A 37 20.01 -2.80 6.97
CA THR A 37 20.00 -2.71 5.51
C THR A 37 18.59 -2.93 4.97
N LEU A 38 17.89 -3.98 5.41
CA LEU A 38 16.52 -4.26 4.99
C LEU A 38 15.54 -3.18 5.47
N PHE A 39 15.70 -2.69 6.71
CA PHE A 39 14.91 -1.57 7.22
C PHE A 39 15.00 -0.36 6.28
N PHE A 40 16.20 0.13 6.01
CA PHE A 40 16.36 1.30 5.15
C PHE A 40 15.93 1.02 3.70
N LEU A 41 16.18 -0.17 3.19
CA LEU A 41 15.75 -0.56 1.84
C LEU A 41 14.23 -0.45 1.70
N PHE A 42 13.46 -1.10 2.57
CA PHE A 42 11.99 -1.06 2.50
C PHE A 42 11.44 0.33 2.83
N LEU A 43 12.07 1.07 3.75
CA LEU A 43 11.69 2.44 4.09
C LEU A 43 11.82 3.36 2.87
N VAL A 44 12.98 3.34 2.22
CA VAL A 44 13.23 4.18 1.04
C VAL A 44 12.33 3.78 -0.13
N ILE A 45 12.19 2.47 -0.41
CA ILE A 45 11.28 1.99 -1.45
C ILE A 45 9.84 2.44 -1.16
N GLY A 46 9.36 2.27 0.08
CA GLY A 46 7.99 2.65 0.45
C GLY A 46 7.72 4.14 0.25
N ILE A 47 8.60 5.00 0.76
CA ILE A 47 8.49 6.45 0.59
C ILE A 47 8.57 6.84 -0.89
N PHE A 48 9.51 6.28 -1.63
CA PHE A 48 9.71 6.60 -3.05
C PHE A 48 8.52 6.20 -3.92
N VAL A 49 7.97 5.01 -3.69
CA VAL A 49 6.77 4.51 -4.40
C VAL A 49 5.56 5.42 -4.12
N ILE A 50 5.33 5.81 -2.86
CA ILE A 50 4.25 6.73 -2.49
C ILE A 50 4.46 8.10 -3.15
N PHE A 51 5.69 8.60 -3.14
CA PHE A 51 6.04 9.87 -3.78
C PHE A 51 5.74 9.85 -5.29
N LEU A 52 6.21 8.82 -6.00
CA LEU A 52 5.94 8.67 -7.44
C LEU A 52 4.45 8.58 -7.73
N ALA A 53 3.70 7.78 -6.97
CA ALA A 53 2.26 7.66 -7.15
C ALA A 53 1.53 8.99 -6.93
N THR A 54 1.90 9.72 -5.88
CA THR A 54 1.31 11.03 -5.56
C THR A 54 1.62 12.07 -6.66
N LYS A 55 2.82 12.01 -7.23
CA LYS A 55 3.23 12.88 -8.34
C LYS A 55 2.34 12.68 -9.58
N GLU A 56 2.02 11.44 -9.93
CA GLU A 56 1.14 11.14 -11.08
C GLU A 56 -0.28 11.69 -10.87
N PHE A 57 -0.86 11.54 -9.68
CA PHE A 57 -2.17 12.13 -9.38
C PHE A 57 -2.17 13.65 -9.50
N LYS A 58 -1.11 14.31 -8.99
CA LYS A 58 -0.98 15.78 -9.11
C LYS A 58 -0.82 16.22 -10.55
N ALA A 59 -0.07 15.49 -11.36
CA ALA A 59 0.15 15.82 -12.77
C ALA A 59 -1.13 15.76 -13.62
N LEU A 60 -2.09 14.90 -13.24
CA LEU A 60 -3.37 14.75 -13.93
C LEU A 60 -4.51 15.55 -13.27
N GLU A 61 -4.19 16.37 -12.26
CA GLU A 61 -5.17 17.18 -11.52
C GLU A 61 -6.40 16.37 -11.04
N THR A 62 -6.19 15.09 -10.71
CA THR A 62 -7.22 14.19 -10.24
C THR A 62 -7.10 13.92 -8.75
N THR A 63 -8.16 13.33 -8.15
CA THR A 63 -8.19 13.14 -6.70
C THR A 63 -7.33 11.96 -6.25
N VAL A 64 -6.49 12.21 -5.24
CA VAL A 64 -5.79 11.15 -4.47
C VAL A 64 -6.62 10.63 -3.29
N ASN A 65 -7.86 11.13 -3.11
CA ASN A 65 -8.67 10.79 -1.95
C ASN A 65 -9.34 9.41 -2.11
N PRO A 66 -8.84 8.37 -1.43
CA PRO A 66 -9.36 7.02 -1.55
C PRO A 66 -10.77 6.86 -0.97
N MET A 67 -11.24 7.85 -0.20
CA MET A 67 -12.59 7.85 0.39
C MET A 67 -13.67 8.31 -0.59
N LYS A 68 -13.29 8.88 -1.73
CA LYS A 68 -14.19 9.44 -2.75
C LYS A 68 -13.69 9.11 -4.15
N PRO A 69 -13.52 7.83 -4.49
CA PRO A 69 -13.01 7.43 -5.80
C PRO A 69 -13.92 7.85 -6.95
N GLU A 70 -15.22 8.03 -6.67
CA GLU A 70 -16.19 8.54 -7.64
C GLU A 70 -15.95 9.99 -8.09
N LYS A 71 -15.04 10.72 -7.42
CA LYS A 71 -14.63 12.09 -7.79
C LYS A 71 -13.40 12.13 -8.69
N ALA A 72 -12.90 10.99 -9.12
CA ALA A 72 -11.78 10.94 -10.05
C ALA A 72 -12.19 11.54 -11.40
N SER A 73 -11.43 12.56 -11.84
CA SER A 73 -11.61 13.23 -13.14
C SER A 73 -10.89 12.53 -14.28
N SER A 74 -9.86 11.73 -13.96
CA SER A 74 -9.01 11.04 -14.93
C SER A 74 -8.54 9.71 -14.38
N LEU A 75 -8.39 8.72 -15.25
CA LEU A 75 -7.76 7.44 -14.92
C LEU A 75 -6.24 7.59 -14.99
N VAL A 76 -5.55 7.31 -13.88
CA VAL A 76 -4.09 7.37 -13.80
C VAL A 76 -3.51 6.02 -14.22
N VAL A 77 -2.82 6.00 -15.37
CA VAL A 77 -2.21 4.79 -15.97
C VAL A 77 -0.72 4.99 -16.30
N THR A 78 -0.16 6.15 -15.98
CA THR A 78 1.20 6.56 -16.33
C THR A 78 2.20 6.34 -15.18
N GLY A 79 3.48 6.54 -15.45
CA GLY A 79 4.53 6.44 -14.45
C GLY A 79 4.52 5.08 -13.74
N ILE A 80 4.50 5.10 -12.41
CA ILE A 80 4.52 3.89 -11.58
C ILE A 80 3.25 3.04 -11.72
N PHE A 81 2.13 3.63 -12.19
CA PHE A 81 0.88 2.91 -12.45
C PHE A 81 0.96 1.96 -13.65
N LYS A 82 2.03 1.98 -14.44
CA LYS A 82 2.32 0.97 -15.47
C LYS A 82 2.75 -0.39 -14.90
N TYR A 83 3.18 -0.43 -13.64
CA TYR A 83 3.69 -1.63 -12.99
C TYR A 83 2.75 -2.20 -11.94
N SER A 84 1.96 -1.34 -11.30
CA SER A 84 0.99 -1.71 -10.29
C SER A 84 -0.23 -0.80 -10.39
N ARG A 85 -1.43 -1.36 -10.22
CA ARG A 85 -2.65 -0.52 -10.15
C ARG A 85 -2.81 0.17 -8.79
N ASN A 86 -2.06 -0.28 -7.78
CA ASN A 86 -2.19 0.19 -6.39
C ASN A 86 -0.83 0.54 -5.76
N PRO A 87 0.01 1.37 -6.41
CA PRO A 87 1.37 1.64 -5.93
C PRO A 87 1.41 2.33 -4.56
N MET A 88 0.42 3.16 -4.22
CA MET A 88 0.36 3.80 -2.90
C MET A 88 0.21 2.77 -1.77
N TYR A 89 -0.62 1.74 -1.97
CA TYR A 89 -0.80 0.67 -0.98
C TYR A 89 0.40 -0.26 -0.92
N LEU A 90 1.07 -0.48 -2.04
CA LEU A 90 2.36 -1.18 -2.08
C LEU A 90 3.41 -0.44 -1.25
N GLY A 91 3.50 0.87 -1.39
CA GLY A 91 4.39 1.70 -0.59
C GLY A 91 4.08 1.64 0.91
N LEU A 92 2.80 1.70 1.31
CA LEU A 92 2.41 1.52 2.71
C LEU A 92 2.78 0.13 3.24
N THR A 93 2.63 -0.92 2.42
CA THR A 93 3.05 -2.28 2.77
C THR A 93 4.56 -2.34 3.03
N CYS A 94 5.37 -1.71 2.18
CA CYS A 94 6.82 -1.61 2.37
C CYS A 94 7.17 -0.89 3.68
N LEU A 95 6.44 0.18 4.05
CA LEU A 95 6.66 0.88 5.32
C LEU A 95 6.33 -0.03 6.52
N ILE A 96 5.23 -0.78 6.49
CA ILE A 96 4.89 -1.73 7.56
C ILE A 96 5.97 -2.80 7.68
N LEU A 97 6.43 -3.37 6.56
CA LEU A 97 7.54 -4.35 6.54
C LEU A 97 8.83 -3.77 7.10
N SER A 98 9.18 -2.54 6.72
CA SER A 98 10.35 -1.83 7.25
C SER A 98 10.30 -1.78 8.79
N PHE A 99 9.20 -1.30 9.36
CA PHE A 99 9.00 -1.25 10.82
C PHE A 99 9.00 -2.64 11.46
N SER A 100 8.40 -3.63 10.80
CA SER A 100 8.37 -5.00 11.30
C SER A 100 9.77 -5.61 11.40
N ILE A 101 10.62 -5.33 10.42
CA ILE A 101 12.03 -5.75 10.42
C ILE A 101 12.81 -5.01 11.52
N TYR A 102 12.66 -3.69 11.63
CA TYR A 102 13.35 -2.87 12.62
C TYR A 102 13.07 -3.32 14.07
N PHE A 103 11.86 -3.76 14.36
CA PHE A 103 11.47 -4.28 15.66
C PHE A 103 11.67 -5.79 15.79
N SER A 104 12.29 -6.45 14.81
CA SER A 104 12.45 -7.92 14.75
C SER A 104 11.16 -8.67 15.07
N SER A 105 10.01 -8.10 14.67
CA SER A 105 8.68 -8.60 15.02
C SER A 105 8.19 -9.65 14.03
N VAL A 106 8.15 -10.90 14.47
CA VAL A 106 7.53 -12.02 13.71
C VAL A 106 6.07 -11.73 13.40
N PHE A 107 5.33 -11.20 14.38
CA PHE A 107 3.92 -10.82 14.19
C PHE A 107 3.76 -9.72 13.14
N GLY A 108 4.67 -8.74 13.12
CA GLY A 108 4.67 -7.67 12.12
C GLY A 108 4.80 -8.21 10.70
N VAL A 109 5.76 -9.10 10.48
CA VAL A 109 6.02 -9.68 9.15
C VAL A 109 4.94 -10.69 8.73
N LEU A 110 4.59 -11.65 9.60
CA LEU A 110 3.76 -12.80 9.23
C LEU A 110 2.26 -12.59 9.46
N ILE A 111 1.86 -11.64 10.29
CA ILE A 111 0.46 -11.42 10.64
C ILE A 111 0.00 -10.01 10.23
N TYR A 112 0.61 -8.96 10.76
CA TYR A 112 0.05 -7.61 10.57
C TYR A 112 0.24 -7.09 9.14
N THR A 113 1.35 -7.42 8.48
CA THR A 113 1.53 -7.07 7.07
C THR A 113 0.55 -7.80 6.14
N PRO A 114 0.41 -9.15 6.19
CA PRO A 114 -0.62 -9.85 5.42
C PRO A 114 -2.05 -9.40 5.75
N LEU A 115 -2.34 -9.15 7.02
CA LEU A 115 -3.66 -8.68 7.44
C LEU A 115 -3.95 -7.28 6.88
N PHE A 116 -2.95 -6.38 6.84
CA PHE A 116 -3.07 -5.09 6.19
C PHE A 116 -3.38 -5.25 4.69
N ILE A 117 -2.61 -6.09 3.96
CA ILE A 117 -2.83 -6.37 2.54
C ILE A 117 -4.26 -6.89 2.31
N PHE A 118 -4.69 -7.85 3.13
CA PHE A 118 -6.03 -8.42 3.05
C PHE A 118 -7.12 -7.37 3.30
N TYR A 119 -6.99 -6.60 4.39
CA TYR A 119 -7.94 -5.54 4.74
C TYR A 119 -8.04 -4.50 3.64
N ILE A 120 -6.91 -3.96 3.17
CA ILE A 120 -6.88 -2.94 2.11
C ILE A 120 -7.45 -3.49 0.82
N THR A 121 -7.18 -4.74 0.48
CA THR A 121 -7.72 -5.35 -0.75
C THR A 121 -9.25 -5.38 -0.72
N ILE A 122 -9.84 -5.83 0.38
CA ILE A 122 -11.30 -6.01 0.47
C ILE A 122 -12.03 -4.68 0.68
N PHE A 123 -11.53 -3.85 1.59
CA PHE A 123 -12.28 -2.67 2.04
C PHE A 123 -11.90 -1.39 1.32
N GLN A 124 -10.80 -1.39 0.56
CA GLN A 124 -10.33 -0.21 -0.16
C GLN A 124 -10.18 -0.47 -1.65
N ILE A 125 -9.33 -1.41 -2.07
CA ILE A 125 -8.99 -1.62 -3.48
C ILE A 125 -10.21 -2.10 -4.28
N ILE A 126 -10.93 -3.12 -3.83
CA ILE A 126 -12.10 -3.63 -4.55
C ILE A 126 -13.16 -2.54 -4.75
N PRO A 127 -13.58 -1.77 -3.72
CA PRO A 127 -14.50 -0.65 -3.92
C PRO A 127 -13.98 0.45 -4.87
N GLU A 128 -12.67 0.75 -4.84
CA GLU A 128 -12.06 1.70 -5.78
C GLU A 128 -12.09 1.16 -7.21
N GLU A 129 -11.74 -0.11 -7.42
CA GLU A 129 -11.82 -0.76 -8.73
C GLU A 129 -13.26 -0.76 -9.28
N GLU A 130 -14.26 -0.98 -8.43
CA GLU A 130 -15.68 -0.91 -8.84
C GLU A 130 -16.09 0.52 -9.27
N ALA A 131 -15.60 1.54 -8.56
CA ALA A 131 -15.83 2.92 -8.94
C ALA A 131 -15.14 3.25 -10.28
N MET A 132 -13.88 2.84 -10.46
CA MET A 132 -13.14 3.06 -11.70
C MET A 132 -13.80 2.35 -12.89
N LYS A 133 -14.30 1.13 -12.72
CA LYS A 133 -15.05 0.40 -13.74
C LYS A 133 -16.31 1.13 -14.20
N LYS A 134 -16.96 1.87 -13.30
CA LYS A 134 -18.17 2.64 -13.63
C LYS A 134 -17.84 3.97 -14.33
N LEU A 135 -16.74 4.61 -13.93
CA LEU A 135 -16.36 5.91 -14.47
C LEU A 135 -15.65 5.81 -15.83
N PHE A 136 -14.78 4.78 -15.99
CA PHE A 136 -13.85 4.65 -17.12
C PHE A 136 -13.99 3.26 -17.77
N ILE A 137 -15.19 2.92 -18.22
CA ILE A 137 -15.61 1.55 -18.59
C ILE A 137 -14.59 0.82 -19.47
N GLU A 138 -14.31 1.32 -20.66
CA GLU A 138 -13.39 0.66 -21.62
C GLU A 138 -11.92 0.90 -21.27
N GLU A 139 -11.55 2.11 -20.88
CA GLU A 139 -10.17 2.46 -20.52
C GLU A 139 -9.69 1.66 -19.32
N TYR A 140 -10.53 1.50 -18.29
CA TYR A 140 -10.18 0.72 -17.11
C TYR A 140 -10.09 -0.77 -17.40
N LYS A 141 -10.94 -1.29 -18.28
CA LYS A 141 -10.89 -2.69 -18.74
C LYS A 141 -9.57 -2.99 -19.46
N GLU A 142 -9.17 -2.11 -20.39
CA GLU A 142 -7.89 -2.21 -21.08
C GLU A 142 -6.72 -2.11 -20.11
N TYR A 143 -6.76 -1.19 -19.16
CA TYR A 143 -5.74 -1.05 -18.13
C TYR A 143 -5.59 -2.32 -17.28
N CYS A 144 -6.70 -2.92 -16.85
CA CYS A 144 -6.70 -4.17 -16.08
C CYS A 144 -6.13 -5.37 -16.85
N SER A 145 -6.21 -5.37 -18.18
CA SER A 145 -5.61 -6.45 -19.01
C SER A 145 -4.09 -6.37 -19.09
N LYS A 146 -3.53 -5.17 -18.89
CA LYS A 146 -2.09 -4.90 -19.02
C LYS A 146 -1.35 -4.85 -17.67
N VAL A 147 -2.03 -4.43 -16.62
CA VAL A 147 -1.40 -4.15 -15.32
C VAL A 147 -2.11 -4.93 -14.21
N ARG A 148 -1.33 -5.61 -13.38
CA ARG A 148 -1.86 -6.38 -12.24
C ARG A 148 -2.27 -5.47 -11.09
N ARG A 149 -3.06 -6.03 -10.15
CA ARG A 149 -3.53 -5.29 -8.97
C ARG A 149 -2.39 -4.85 -8.07
N TRP A 150 -1.44 -5.73 -7.80
CA TRP A 150 -0.29 -5.46 -6.94
C TRP A 150 1.01 -5.30 -7.73
N ILE A 151 1.49 -6.34 -8.35
CA ILE A 151 2.71 -6.37 -9.19
C ILE A 151 2.50 -7.39 -10.32
#